data_159fc9c35a8c523c3cc788411abd955a
#
_entry.id   159fc9c35a8c523c3cc788411abd955a
#
_cell.length_a   1.000
_cell.length_b   1.000
_cell.length_c   1.000
_cell.angle_alpha   90.00
_cell.angle_beta   90.00
_cell.angle_gamma   90.00
#
_symmetry.space_group_name_H-M   'P 1'
#
loop_
_entity.id
_entity.type
_entity.pdbx_description
1 polymer ?
#
loop_
_entity_poly.entity_id
_entity_poly.type
_entity_poly.pdbx_seq_one_letter_code
_entity_poly.pdbx_strand_id
1 'polypeptide(L)' 'MPNIYIKLKDKAETVYFQSIMGTYSHFAWVRTEDPAKGIMQITPTPDQVDKTREILGYLKNEIEFEEVNKPKEG' A
#
# COMPACT_ATOMS: atom_id res chain seq x y z
N MET A 1 0.89 -12.09 -10.19
CA MET A 1 0.75 -11.90 -8.74
C MET A 1 -0.20 -10.74 -8.49
N PRO A 2 -1.10 -10.88 -7.51
CA PRO A 2 -2.04 -9.80 -7.22
C PRO A 2 -1.30 -8.61 -6.59
N ASN A 3 -1.41 -7.46 -7.23
CA ASN A 3 -0.86 -6.23 -6.70
C ASN A 3 -2.00 -5.32 -6.27
N ILE A 4 -1.80 -4.64 -5.15
CA ILE A 4 -2.77 -3.68 -4.64
C ILE A 4 -2.12 -2.31 -4.76
N TYR A 5 -2.82 -1.37 -5.36
CA TYR A 5 -2.36 -0.01 -5.51
C TYR A 5 -3.21 0.90 -4.65
N ILE A 6 -2.57 1.75 -3.87
CA ILE A 6 -3.26 2.73 -3.06
C ILE A 6 -2.71 4.11 -3.33
N LYS A 7 -3.55 5.11 -3.11
CA LYS A 7 -3.13 6.50 -3.23
C LYS A 7 -3.32 7.16 -1.87
N LEU A 8 -2.22 7.65 -1.31
CA LEU A 8 -2.25 8.39 -0.06
C LEU A 8 -2.85 9.77 -0.29
N LYS A 9 -3.74 10.19 0.57
CA LYS A 9 -4.32 11.51 0.47
C LYS A 9 -3.26 12.59 0.69
N ASP A 10 -2.36 12.32 1.64
CA ASP A 10 -1.21 13.20 1.91
C ASP A 10 0.06 12.42 1.63
N LYS A 11 0.75 12.75 0.54
CA LYS A 11 1.97 12.06 0.16
C LYS A 11 3.09 12.19 1.20
N ALA A 12 3.00 13.16 2.10
CA ALA A 12 3.96 13.30 3.19
C ALA A 12 3.91 12.12 4.16
N GLU A 13 2.83 11.32 4.13
CA GLU A 13 2.69 10.14 4.97
C GLU A 13 3.32 8.88 4.36
N THR A 14 4.00 9.00 3.22
CA THR A 14 4.62 7.85 2.56
C THR A 14 5.58 7.11 3.48
N VAL A 15 6.45 7.85 4.18
CA VAL A 15 7.44 7.23 5.07
C VAL A 15 6.74 6.52 6.23
N TYR A 16 5.73 7.16 6.80
CA TYR A 16 4.97 6.57 7.89
C TYR A 16 4.27 5.29 7.44
N PHE A 17 3.63 5.33 6.28
CA PHE A 17 2.97 4.15 5.72
C PHE A 17 3.97 3.01 5.51
N GLN A 18 5.12 3.30 4.91
CA GLN A 18 6.15 2.30 4.69
C GLN A 18 6.69 1.72 6.00
N SER A 19 6.83 2.56 7.03
CA SER A 19 7.31 2.11 8.33
C SER A 19 6.34 1.11 8.96
N ILE A 20 5.05 1.39 8.88
CA ILE A 20 4.03 0.48 9.41
C ILE A 20 4.02 -0.82 8.61
N MET A 21 3.98 -0.72 7.28
CA MET A 21 3.94 -1.91 6.43
C MET A 21 5.22 -2.74 6.57
N GLY A 22 6.34 -2.11 6.92
CA GLY A 22 7.58 -2.83 7.17
C GLY A 22 7.46 -3.83 8.31
N THR A 23 6.59 -3.58 9.28
CA THR A 23 6.37 -4.54 10.38
C THR A 23 5.62 -5.78 9.91
N TYR A 24 5.04 -5.72 8.71
CA TYR A 24 4.31 -6.83 8.09
C TYR A 24 5.01 -7.35 6.85
N SER A 25 6.32 -7.18 6.76
CA SER A 25 7.08 -7.50 5.55
C SER A 25 7.00 -8.97 5.14
N HIS A 26 6.68 -9.86 6.08
CA HIS A 26 6.53 -11.28 5.77
C HIS A 26 5.16 -11.61 5.13
N PHE A 27 4.23 -10.66 5.07
CA PHE A 27 2.95 -10.84 4.41
C PHE A 27 2.93 -10.20 3.02
N ALA A 28 3.63 -9.09 2.85
CA ALA A 28 3.57 -8.33 1.62
C ALA A 28 4.79 -7.42 1.49
N TRP A 29 5.12 -7.08 0.26
CA TRP A 29 6.16 -6.11 -0.03
C TRP A 29 5.50 -4.80 -0.45
N VAL A 30 6.13 -3.70 -0.10
CA VAL A 30 5.61 -2.36 -0.38
C VAL A 30 6.70 -1.55 -1.06
N ARG A 31 6.30 -0.86 -2.13
CA ARG A 31 7.20 0.07 -2.80
C ARG A 31 6.42 1.31 -3.23
N THR A 32 7.13 2.41 -3.43
CA THR A 32 6.53 3.62 -3.94
C THR A 32 6.45 3.51 -5.46
N GLU A 33 5.24 3.55 -6.00
CA GLU A 33 5.03 3.47 -7.44
C GLU A 33 5.14 4.84 -8.09
N ASP A 34 4.52 5.84 -7.48
CA ASP A 34 4.57 7.22 -7.99
C ASP A 34 4.64 8.16 -6.80
N PRO A 35 5.85 8.61 -6.42
CA PRO A 35 5.99 9.47 -5.24
C PRO A 35 5.32 10.85 -5.41
N ALA A 36 5.24 11.35 -6.65
CA ALA A 36 4.61 12.64 -6.88
C ALA A 36 3.11 12.59 -6.62
N LYS A 37 2.49 11.44 -6.86
CA LYS A 37 1.05 11.25 -6.66
C LYS A 37 0.71 10.54 -5.36
N GLY A 38 1.71 10.08 -4.62
CA GLY A 38 1.49 9.35 -3.38
C GLY A 38 0.95 7.94 -3.61
N ILE A 39 1.28 7.33 -4.75
CA ILE A 39 0.78 6.00 -5.10
C ILE A 39 1.79 4.95 -4.64
N MET A 40 1.30 3.97 -3.89
CA MET A 40 2.08 2.86 -3.36
C MET A 40 1.62 1.56 -3.98
N GLN A 41 2.55 0.65 -4.23
CA GLN A 41 2.25 -0.70 -4.68
C GLN A 41 2.49 -1.67 -3.53
N ILE A 42 1.50 -2.49 -3.23
CA ILE A 42 1.61 -3.52 -2.21
C ILE A 42 1.49 -4.87 -2.92
N THR A 43 2.51 -5.72 -2.76
CA THR A 43 2.55 -7.03 -3.40
C THR A 43 2.49 -8.10 -2.33
N PRO A 44 1.29 -8.61 -2.01
CA PRO A 44 1.17 -9.69 -1.03
C PRO A 44 1.62 -11.01 -1.63
N THR A 45 2.06 -11.93 -0.77
CA THR A 45 2.26 -13.31 -1.21
C THR A 45 0.88 -13.91 -1.51
N PRO A 46 0.80 -14.89 -2.43
CA PRO A 46 -0.51 -15.40 -2.86
C PRO A 46 -1.40 -15.92 -1.74
N ASP A 47 -0.80 -16.49 -0.70
CA ASP A 47 -1.54 -17.03 0.43
C ASP A 47 -1.87 -15.99 1.50
N GLN A 48 -1.38 -14.75 1.35
CA GLN A 48 -1.57 -13.69 2.34
C GLN A 48 -2.36 -12.50 1.81
N VAL A 49 -3.03 -12.66 0.68
CA VAL A 49 -3.79 -11.55 0.08
C VAL A 49 -4.88 -11.06 1.03
N ASP A 50 -5.66 -11.98 1.60
CA ASP A 50 -6.75 -11.60 2.49
C ASP A 50 -6.21 -10.94 3.77
N LYS A 51 -5.10 -11.48 4.30
CA LYS A 51 -4.48 -10.91 5.49
C LYS A 51 -3.96 -9.51 5.22
N THR A 52 -3.37 -9.31 4.05
CA THR A 52 -2.86 -7.99 3.64
C THR A 52 -4.01 -6.98 3.53
N ARG A 53 -5.13 -7.39 2.94
CA ARG A 53 -6.29 -6.50 2.85
C ARG A 53 -6.87 -6.16 4.22
N GLU A 54 -6.84 -7.11 5.13
CA GLU A 54 -7.27 -6.87 6.52
C GLU A 54 -6.38 -5.83 7.20
N ILE A 55 -5.05 -5.95 7.01
CA ILE A 55 -4.09 -5.00 7.55
C ILE A 55 -4.33 -3.60 6.97
N LEU A 56 -4.55 -3.51 5.66
CA LEU A 56 -4.84 -2.24 5.02
C LEU A 56 -6.13 -1.62 5.57
N GLY A 57 -7.12 -2.44 5.89
CA GLY A 57 -8.35 -1.97 6.51
C GLY A 57 -8.11 -1.31 7.86
N TYR A 58 -7.23 -1.88 8.67
CA TYR A 58 -6.84 -1.27 9.94
C TYR A 58 -6.07 0.04 9.72
N LEU A 59 -5.20 0.07 8.72
CA LEU A 59 -4.39 1.25 8.44
C LEU A 59 -5.23 2.44 8.01
N LYS A 60 -6.39 2.22 7.42
CA LYS A 60 -7.30 3.31 7.05
C LYS A 60 -7.75 4.14 8.25
N ASN A 61 -7.68 3.59 9.45
CA ASN A 61 -8.00 4.33 10.67
C ASN A 61 -6.87 5.26 11.09
N GLU A 62 -5.66 5.00 10.60
CA GLU A 62 -4.47 5.77 10.97
C GLU A 62 -4.04 6.72 9.84
N ILE A 63 -4.22 6.31 8.60
CA ILE A 63 -3.73 7.03 7.42
C ILE A 63 -4.86 7.09 6.41
N GLU A 64 -5.10 8.26 5.85
CA GLU A 64 -6.09 8.39 4.79
C GLU A 64 -5.50 7.96 3.46
N PHE A 65 -6.10 6.96 2.86
CA PHE A 65 -5.74 6.50 1.52
C PHE A 65 -6.92 5.81 0.88
N GLU A 66 -6.84 5.60 -0.43
CA GLU A 66 -7.87 4.85 -1.16
C GLU A 66 -7.19 3.84 -2.08
N GLU A 67 -7.87 2.75 -2.33
CA GLU A 67 -7.40 1.78 -3.30
C GLU A 67 -7.68 2.33 -4.70
N VAL A 68 -6.68 2.22 -5.58
CA VAL A 68 -6.79 2.71 -6.95
C VAL A 68 -6.40 1.60 -7.91
N ASN A 69 -6.75 1.77 -9.19
CA ASN A 69 -6.35 0.85 -10.23
C ASN A 69 -4.87 1.06 -10.54
N LYS A 70 -4.25 0.04 -11.17
CA LYS A 70 -2.87 0.16 -11.58
C LYS A 70 -2.67 1.43 -12.41
N PRO A 71 -1.70 2.28 -12.02
CA PRO A 71 -1.44 3.51 -12.77
C PRO A 71 -1.03 3.18 -14.21
N LYS A 72 -1.55 3.96 -15.15
CA LYS A 72 -1.13 3.83 -16.53
C LYS A 72 0.27 4.42 -16.67
N GLU A 73 1.15 3.68 -17.29
CA GLU A 73 2.44 4.22 -17.67
C GLU A 73 2.21 5.19 -18.83
N GLY A 74 2.55 6.43 -18.58
CA GLY A 74 2.36 7.48 -19.56
C GLY A 74 3.32 7.40 -20.72
#